data_ce2219b46dea8c0bcb43bda0b47cc5fe
#
_entry.id   ce2219b46dea8c0bcb43bda0b47cc5fe
#
_cell.length_a   1.000
_cell.length_b   1.000
_cell.length_c   1.000
_cell.angle_alpha   90.00
_cell.angle_beta   90.00
_cell.angle_gamma   90.00
#
_symmetry.space_group_name_H-M   'P 1'
#
loop_
_entity.id
_entity.type
_entity.pdbx_description
1 polymer ?
#
loop_
_entity_poly.entity_id
_entity_poly.type
_entity_poly.pdbx_seq_one_letter_code
_entity_poly.pdbx_strand_id
1 'polypeptide(L)'
;MLINCLKKNDELSVKKASHVSNVEIALFIDKIKSNIWQFGILSWLFGITDRSIAAFADGYLSAIEISQLFTASFLFVSWLYLKPEESFNSNDLVPSQYQEYLDRTQANKLQLKKLHMISQEYILPFPYLCQIYHLLNLKHLETVHSFSLNNLKIINISHFQTTSIGGIIKFQTILDSPANPLRIWRQPTVEVDLILHTPYTIELSIPVYNQKRIIVIFYAFPLSDSEHHLFIDIYSDLEWPKPLLQIILHFASCLTLFEDLPYLRALDEKNIGRLFNLSRTSNHESSLLFKRFVELYGSSGETTKLLEGREEEES
;
A
#
# COMPACT_ATOMS: atom_id res chain seq x y z
N MET A 1 13.31 -31.28 41.65
CA MET A 1 12.64 -30.04 41.19
C MET A 1 13.31 -29.43 39.96
N LEU A 2 14.62 -29.41 39.82
CA LEU A 2 15.39 -28.88 38.66
C LEU A 2 15.16 -29.65 37.35
N ILE A 3 15.00 -30.99 37.39
CA ILE A 3 14.82 -31.83 36.18
C ILE A 3 13.46 -31.57 35.52
N ASN A 4 12.42 -31.23 36.28
CA ASN A 4 11.09 -30.91 35.69
C ASN A 4 11.05 -29.50 35.03
N CYS A 5 11.90 -28.57 35.47
CA CYS A 5 12.00 -27.25 34.80
C CYS A 5 12.72 -27.32 33.45
N LEU A 6 13.79 -28.15 33.36
CA LEU A 6 14.54 -28.33 32.11
C LEU A 6 13.65 -29.03 31.04
N LYS A 7 12.90 -30.05 31.44
CA LYS A 7 12.00 -30.77 30.50
C LYS A 7 10.85 -29.89 30.00
N LYS A 8 10.35 -28.98 30.83
CA LYS A 8 9.28 -28.03 30.42
C LYS A 8 9.78 -26.93 29.48
N ASN A 9 11.05 -26.51 29.64
CA ASN A 9 11.68 -25.55 28.72
C ASN A 9 11.98 -26.17 27.35
N ASP A 10 12.41 -27.45 27.30
CA ASP A 10 12.63 -28.16 26.03
C ASP A 10 11.31 -28.41 25.27
N GLU A 11 10.22 -28.78 25.96
CA GLU A 11 8.92 -28.94 25.32
C GLU A 11 8.34 -27.60 24.79
N LEU A 12 8.58 -26.48 25.49
CA LEU A 12 8.18 -25.14 25.02
C LEU A 12 9.01 -24.70 23.82
N SER A 13 10.33 -24.97 23.81
CA SER A 13 11.20 -24.62 22.68
C SER A 13 10.86 -25.44 21.42
N VAL A 14 10.58 -26.72 21.56
CA VAL A 14 10.16 -27.61 20.44
C VAL A 14 8.79 -27.21 19.91
N LYS A 15 7.82 -26.88 20.78
CA LYS A 15 6.52 -26.35 20.34
C LYS A 15 6.64 -25.00 19.63
N LYS A 16 7.50 -24.10 20.10
CA LYS A 16 7.74 -22.80 19.49
C LYS A 16 8.41 -22.95 18.11
N ALA A 17 9.41 -23.85 17.99
CA ALA A 17 10.07 -24.15 16.71
C ALA A 17 9.13 -24.80 15.69
N SER A 18 8.26 -25.72 16.11
CA SER A 18 7.27 -26.34 15.22
C SER A 18 6.18 -25.36 14.78
N HIS A 19 5.77 -24.42 15.62
CA HIS A 19 4.79 -23.38 15.28
C HIS A 19 5.37 -22.39 14.27
N VAL A 20 6.62 -21.97 14.43
CA VAL A 20 7.32 -21.08 13.49
C VAL A 20 7.48 -21.74 12.12
N SER A 21 7.89 -23.02 12.09
CA SER A 21 8.01 -23.78 10.84
C SER A 21 6.68 -23.92 10.10
N ASN A 22 5.58 -24.14 10.80
CA ASN A 22 4.25 -24.28 10.18
C ASN A 22 3.74 -22.93 9.62
N VAL A 23 4.05 -21.81 10.27
CA VAL A 23 3.71 -20.47 9.79
C VAL A 23 4.52 -20.11 8.54
N GLU A 24 5.83 -20.40 8.51
CA GLU A 24 6.67 -20.17 7.34
C GLU A 24 6.20 -21.00 6.13
N ILE A 25 5.81 -22.26 6.33
CA ILE A 25 5.26 -23.12 5.26
C ILE A 25 3.93 -22.56 4.74
N ALA A 26 3.04 -22.11 5.62
CA ALA A 26 1.77 -21.53 5.23
C ALA A 26 1.96 -20.23 4.41
N LEU A 27 2.85 -19.35 4.83
CA LEU A 27 3.21 -18.13 4.10
C LEU A 27 3.82 -18.44 2.73
N PHE A 28 4.69 -19.45 2.65
CA PHE A 28 5.28 -19.89 1.39
C PHE A 28 4.22 -20.43 0.42
N ILE A 29 3.28 -21.23 0.92
CA ILE A 29 2.17 -21.77 0.12
C ILE A 29 1.26 -20.64 -0.38
N ASP A 30 0.92 -19.66 0.45
CA ASP A 30 0.06 -18.55 0.05
C ASP A 30 0.76 -17.61 -0.95
N LYS A 31 2.06 -17.39 -0.79
CA LYS A 31 2.88 -16.66 -1.77
C LYS A 31 2.94 -17.37 -3.12
N ILE A 32 3.08 -18.71 -3.13
CA ILE A 32 3.04 -19.50 -4.36
C ILE A 32 1.66 -19.40 -5.02
N LYS A 33 0.57 -19.53 -4.25
CA LYS A 33 -0.80 -19.42 -4.78
C LYS A 33 -1.06 -18.06 -5.40
N SER A 34 -0.64 -16.96 -4.73
CA SER A 34 -0.77 -15.60 -5.22
C SER A 34 0.03 -15.41 -6.52
N ASN A 35 1.26 -15.87 -6.57
CA ASN A 35 2.10 -15.79 -7.77
C ASN A 35 1.53 -16.58 -8.95
N ILE A 36 1.03 -17.79 -8.72
CA ILE A 36 0.38 -18.62 -9.74
C ILE A 36 -0.90 -17.93 -10.26
N TRP A 37 -1.69 -17.36 -9.38
CA TRP A 37 -2.90 -16.62 -9.77
C TRP A 37 -2.56 -15.41 -10.63
N GLN A 38 -1.56 -14.59 -10.25
CA GLN A 38 -1.10 -13.44 -11.02
C GLN A 38 -0.51 -13.83 -12.39
N PHE A 39 0.33 -14.86 -12.42
CA PHE A 39 0.87 -15.40 -13.67
C PHE A 39 -0.25 -15.91 -14.60
N GLY A 40 -1.28 -16.51 -14.01
CA GLY A 40 -2.47 -16.96 -14.74
C GLY A 40 -3.18 -15.82 -15.47
N ILE A 41 -3.28 -14.63 -14.89
CA ILE A 41 -3.90 -13.47 -15.55
C ILE A 41 -3.16 -13.12 -16.85
N LEU A 42 -1.83 -13.03 -16.80
CA LEU A 42 -1.01 -12.71 -17.98
C LEU A 42 -1.14 -13.79 -19.06
N SER A 43 -1.13 -15.07 -18.64
CA SER A 43 -1.29 -16.21 -19.55
C SER A 43 -2.66 -16.22 -20.23
N TRP A 44 -3.74 -15.93 -19.48
CA TRP A 44 -5.08 -15.82 -20.04
C TRP A 44 -5.23 -14.65 -20.99
N LEU A 45 -4.69 -13.47 -20.65
CA LEU A 45 -4.71 -12.30 -21.53
C LEU A 45 -3.98 -12.58 -22.85
N PHE A 46 -2.78 -13.18 -22.76
CA PHE A 46 -2.04 -13.59 -23.95
C PHE A 46 -2.84 -14.58 -24.79
N GLY A 47 -3.39 -15.64 -24.19
CA GLY A 47 -4.15 -16.68 -24.91
C GLY A 47 -5.42 -16.14 -25.57
N ILE A 48 -6.18 -15.26 -24.91
CA ILE A 48 -7.38 -14.63 -25.49
C ILE A 48 -6.98 -13.69 -26.62
N THR A 49 -5.91 -12.91 -26.46
CA THR A 49 -5.42 -11.99 -27.50
C THR A 49 -4.97 -12.78 -28.75
N ASP A 50 -4.16 -13.84 -28.57
CA ASP A 50 -3.71 -14.71 -29.66
C ASP A 50 -4.91 -15.33 -30.41
N ARG A 51 -5.88 -15.89 -29.68
CA ARG A 51 -7.11 -16.45 -30.29
C ARG A 51 -7.97 -15.41 -30.97
N SER A 52 -8.07 -14.21 -30.41
CA SER A 52 -8.81 -13.13 -31.04
C SER A 52 -8.16 -12.70 -32.36
N ILE A 53 -6.84 -12.51 -32.37
CA ILE A 53 -6.11 -12.15 -33.60
C ILE A 53 -6.29 -13.26 -34.65
N ALA A 54 -6.17 -14.53 -34.28
CA ALA A 54 -6.35 -15.65 -35.19
C ALA A 54 -7.78 -15.71 -35.76
N ALA A 55 -8.80 -15.50 -34.91
CA ALA A 55 -10.21 -15.53 -35.33
C ALA A 55 -10.59 -14.38 -36.26
N PHE A 56 -9.93 -13.24 -36.17
CA PHE A 56 -10.20 -12.06 -37.06
C PHE A 56 -9.27 -11.97 -38.27
N ALA A 57 -8.29 -12.89 -38.41
CA ALA A 57 -7.24 -12.80 -39.43
C ALA A 57 -7.79 -12.97 -40.85
N ASP A 58 -8.83 -13.78 -41.04
CA ASP A 58 -9.47 -14.03 -42.36
C ASP A 58 -10.70 -13.15 -42.65
N GLY A 59 -11.06 -12.27 -41.70
CA GLY A 59 -12.21 -11.36 -41.83
C GLY A 59 -13.58 -12.04 -41.71
N TYR A 60 -13.66 -13.31 -41.35
CA TYR A 60 -14.87 -14.09 -41.16
C TYR A 60 -14.85 -14.86 -39.84
N LEU A 61 -15.88 -14.63 -39.01
CA LEU A 61 -16.01 -15.33 -37.72
C LEU A 61 -16.89 -16.59 -37.88
N SER A 62 -16.28 -17.76 -37.70
CA SER A 62 -17.03 -19.02 -37.65
C SER A 62 -17.72 -19.20 -36.27
N ALA A 63 -18.79 -19.98 -36.24
CA ALA A 63 -19.50 -20.31 -35.01
C ALA A 63 -18.58 -21.03 -33.98
N ILE A 64 -17.59 -21.76 -34.45
CA ILE A 64 -16.62 -22.47 -33.62
C ILE A 64 -15.69 -21.48 -32.96
N GLU A 65 -15.17 -20.47 -33.66
CA GLU A 65 -14.29 -19.43 -33.13
C GLU A 65 -15.01 -18.57 -32.10
N ILE A 66 -16.26 -18.18 -32.38
CA ILE A 66 -17.11 -17.46 -31.42
C ILE A 66 -17.26 -18.29 -30.14
N SER A 67 -17.57 -19.58 -30.26
CA SER A 67 -17.70 -20.48 -29.10
C SER A 67 -16.39 -20.63 -28.31
N GLN A 68 -15.24 -20.69 -28.99
CA GLN A 68 -13.93 -20.78 -28.36
C GLN A 68 -13.59 -19.48 -27.60
N LEU A 69 -13.81 -18.31 -28.20
CA LEU A 69 -13.60 -17.01 -27.57
C LEU A 69 -14.51 -16.82 -26.35
N PHE A 70 -15.79 -17.21 -26.48
CA PHE A 70 -16.73 -17.17 -25.38
C PHE A 70 -16.27 -18.06 -24.22
N THR A 71 -15.89 -19.30 -24.52
CA THR A 71 -15.41 -20.27 -23.50
C THR A 71 -14.15 -19.79 -22.85
N ALA A 72 -13.18 -19.28 -23.62
CA ALA A 72 -11.93 -18.73 -23.07
C ALA A 72 -12.20 -17.52 -22.15
N SER A 73 -13.08 -16.61 -22.58
CA SER A 73 -13.46 -15.45 -21.77
C SER A 73 -14.19 -15.85 -20.48
N PHE A 74 -15.08 -16.85 -20.56
CA PHE A 74 -15.80 -17.37 -19.40
C PHE A 74 -14.83 -18.02 -18.39
N LEU A 75 -13.90 -18.84 -18.88
CA LEU A 75 -12.87 -19.47 -18.02
C LEU A 75 -11.93 -18.42 -17.41
N PHE A 76 -11.59 -17.35 -18.14
CA PHE A 76 -10.79 -16.26 -17.59
C PHE A 76 -11.53 -15.54 -16.47
N VAL A 77 -12.80 -15.19 -16.67
CA VAL A 77 -13.62 -14.58 -15.60
C VAL A 77 -13.72 -15.51 -14.40
N SER A 78 -13.94 -16.81 -14.64
CA SER A 78 -13.95 -17.81 -13.55
C SER A 78 -12.61 -17.88 -12.81
N TRP A 79 -11.48 -17.77 -13.52
CA TRP A 79 -10.15 -17.70 -12.91
C TRP A 79 -9.98 -16.47 -12.01
N LEU A 80 -10.50 -15.32 -12.42
CA LEU A 80 -10.47 -14.11 -11.60
C LEU A 80 -11.24 -14.29 -10.28
N TYR A 81 -12.34 -15.06 -10.28
CA TYR A 81 -13.08 -15.38 -9.06
C TYR A 81 -12.36 -16.36 -8.13
N LEU A 82 -11.39 -17.14 -8.63
CA LEU A 82 -10.57 -18.06 -7.85
C LEU A 82 -9.39 -17.38 -7.17
N LYS A 83 -9.41 -16.03 -7.07
CA LYS A 83 -8.39 -15.31 -6.31
C LYS A 83 -8.26 -15.95 -4.92
N PRO A 84 -7.06 -16.37 -4.51
CA PRO A 84 -6.83 -16.83 -3.14
C PRO A 84 -7.27 -15.71 -2.17
N GLU A 85 -8.14 -16.03 -1.23
CA GLU A 85 -8.40 -15.11 -0.12
C GLU A 85 -7.10 -14.97 0.64
N GLU A 86 -6.49 -13.79 0.54
CA GLU A 86 -5.38 -13.40 1.38
C GLU A 86 -5.96 -13.30 2.80
N SER A 87 -5.95 -14.41 3.53
CA SER A 87 -6.27 -14.44 4.95
C SER A 87 -5.08 -13.86 5.74
N PHE A 88 -4.63 -12.69 5.31
CA PHE A 88 -3.62 -11.93 6.04
C PHE A 88 -4.28 -11.36 7.30
N ASN A 89 -4.14 -12.09 8.39
CA ASN A 89 -4.15 -11.48 9.70
C ASN A 89 -2.83 -10.69 9.80
N SER A 90 -2.84 -9.43 9.39
CA SER A 90 -1.71 -8.50 9.57
C SER A 90 -1.20 -8.46 11.03
N ASN A 91 -1.99 -8.99 11.95
CA ASN A 91 -1.64 -9.10 13.36
C ASN A 91 -0.56 -10.15 13.67
N ASP A 92 -0.42 -11.19 12.82
CA ASP A 92 0.51 -12.29 13.12
C ASP A 92 1.95 -12.03 12.63
N LEU A 93 2.12 -11.06 11.73
CA LEU A 93 3.41 -10.71 11.11
C LEU A 93 4.04 -9.45 11.69
N VAL A 94 3.26 -8.64 12.39
CA VAL A 94 3.77 -7.41 13.00
C VAL A 94 4.46 -7.74 14.31
N PRO A 95 5.75 -7.32 14.50
CA PRO A 95 6.42 -7.47 15.76
C PRO A 95 5.56 -6.97 16.93
N SER A 96 5.56 -7.70 18.04
CA SER A 96 4.69 -7.42 19.19
C SER A 96 4.79 -6.00 19.75
N GLN A 97 5.93 -5.35 19.53
CA GLN A 97 6.16 -3.95 19.92
C GLN A 97 5.27 -2.94 19.17
N TYR A 98 4.77 -3.29 17.98
CA TYR A 98 3.89 -2.42 17.18
C TYR A 98 2.41 -2.78 17.35
N GLN A 99 2.09 -3.81 18.12
CA GLN A 99 0.71 -4.30 18.31
C GLN A 99 -0.21 -3.20 18.88
N GLU A 100 0.28 -2.40 19.84
CA GLU A 100 -0.49 -1.30 20.42
C GLU A 100 -0.92 -0.26 19.38
N TYR A 101 -0.07 0.03 18.39
CA TYR A 101 -0.38 0.97 17.31
C TYR A 101 -1.41 0.38 16.34
N LEU A 102 -1.35 -0.93 16.10
CA LEU A 102 -2.37 -1.62 15.30
C LEU A 102 -3.72 -1.63 15.99
N ASP A 103 -3.76 -1.90 17.29
CA ASP A 103 -5.02 -1.97 18.06
C ASP A 103 -5.75 -0.63 18.06
N ARG A 104 -5.03 0.48 18.11
CA ARG A 104 -5.62 1.83 17.99
C ARG A 104 -6.29 2.08 16.63
N THR A 105 -5.78 1.45 15.56
CA THR A 105 -6.36 1.55 14.21
C THR A 105 -7.42 0.48 13.93
N GLN A 106 -7.49 -0.59 14.72
CA GLN A 106 -8.46 -1.68 14.52
C GLN A 106 -9.93 -1.27 14.68
N ALA A 107 -10.24 -0.29 15.54
CA ALA A 107 -11.59 0.22 15.67
C ALA A 107 -12.11 0.78 14.32
N ASN A 108 -11.27 1.49 13.59
CA ASN A 108 -11.59 1.97 12.24
C ASN A 108 -11.63 0.82 11.22
N LYS A 109 -10.73 -0.18 11.33
CA LYS A 109 -10.72 -1.36 10.46
C LYS A 109 -12.01 -2.18 10.54
N LEU A 110 -12.60 -2.34 11.72
CA LEU A 110 -13.85 -3.09 11.89
C LEU A 110 -15.01 -2.44 11.13
N GLN A 111 -15.10 -1.11 11.13
CA GLN A 111 -16.11 -0.38 10.33
C GLN A 111 -15.85 -0.53 8.83
N LEU A 112 -14.57 -0.52 8.41
CA LEU A 112 -14.16 -0.61 7.01
C LEU A 112 -14.14 -2.04 6.47
N LYS A 113 -14.21 -3.08 7.31
CA LYS A 113 -14.10 -4.49 6.89
C LYS A 113 -15.06 -4.88 5.77
N LYS A 114 -16.28 -4.32 5.75
CA LYS A 114 -17.27 -4.56 4.70
C LYS A 114 -16.90 -3.89 3.36
N LEU A 115 -16.09 -2.84 3.42
CA LEU A 115 -15.67 -2.03 2.28
C LEU A 115 -14.30 -2.45 1.74
N HIS A 116 -13.69 -3.47 2.34
CA HIS A 116 -12.36 -3.94 1.96
C HIS A 116 -12.35 -4.47 0.52
N MET A 117 -11.40 -3.96 -0.27
CA MET A 117 -11.20 -4.31 -1.66
C MET A 117 -9.95 -5.15 -1.87
N ILE A 118 -8.79 -4.64 -1.49
CA ILE A 118 -7.50 -5.30 -1.67
C ILE A 118 -6.56 -5.02 -0.51
N SER A 119 -5.63 -5.96 -0.28
CA SER A 119 -4.43 -5.79 0.55
C SER A 119 -3.21 -6.13 -0.28
N GLN A 120 -2.14 -5.37 -0.10
CA GLN A 120 -0.84 -5.63 -0.71
C GLN A 120 0.24 -5.52 0.35
N GLU A 121 1.32 -6.29 0.17
CA GLU A 121 2.43 -6.38 1.09
C GLU A 121 3.74 -6.35 0.33
N TYR A 122 4.70 -5.56 0.83
CA TYR A 122 6.01 -5.39 0.23
C TYR A 122 7.08 -5.27 1.31
N ILE A 123 8.23 -5.89 1.09
CA ILE A 123 9.45 -5.59 1.85
C ILE A 123 10.27 -4.67 0.97
N LEU A 124 10.52 -3.46 1.45
CA LEU A 124 11.24 -2.44 0.71
C LEU A 124 12.64 -2.23 1.30
N PRO A 125 13.69 -2.22 0.46
CA PRO A 125 15.08 -2.07 0.92
C PRO A 125 15.42 -0.59 1.15
N PHE A 126 14.64 0.08 1.98
CA PHE A 126 14.80 1.48 2.40
C PHE A 126 14.34 1.64 3.84
N PRO A 127 14.92 2.58 4.62
CA PRO A 127 14.39 2.94 5.93
C PRO A 127 12.92 3.35 5.88
N TYR A 128 12.13 2.95 6.87
CA TYR A 128 10.69 3.30 6.94
C TYR A 128 10.45 4.83 6.94
N LEU A 129 11.41 5.60 7.43
CA LEU A 129 11.34 7.07 7.42
C LEU A 129 11.32 7.66 6.01
N CYS A 130 11.95 6.99 5.00
CA CYS A 130 11.83 7.37 3.59
C CYS A 130 10.37 7.28 3.16
N GLN A 131 9.70 6.19 3.52
CA GLN A 131 8.30 5.97 3.17
C GLN A 131 7.37 6.96 3.88
N ILE A 132 7.59 7.20 5.17
CA ILE A 132 6.82 8.19 5.94
C ILE A 132 7.00 9.60 5.36
N TYR A 133 8.24 10.02 5.10
CA TYR A 133 8.51 11.31 4.46
C TYR A 133 7.81 11.43 3.11
N HIS A 134 7.95 10.40 2.28
CA HIS A 134 7.32 10.33 0.97
C HIS A 134 5.81 10.53 1.07
N LEU A 135 5.12 9.72 1.89
CA LEU A 135 3.67 9.76 2.03
C LEU A 135 3.15 11.09 2.63
N LEU A 136 3.89 11.72 3.54
CA LEU A 136 3.48 12.96 4.22
C LEU A 136 3.89 14.23 3.47
N ASN A 137 4.69 14.14 2.42
CA ASN A 137 5.08 15.26 1.58
C ASN A 137 4.16 15.36 0.35
N LEU A 138 3.16 16.21 0.41
CA LEU A 138 2.16 16.34 -0.67
C LEU A 138 2.74 16.62 -2.06
N LYS A 139 3.93 17.25 -2.13
CA LYS A 139 4.55 17.60 -3.40
C LYS A 139 4.89 16.38 -4.25
N HIS A 140 5.08 15.19 -3.64
CA HIS A 140 5.36 13.98 -4.40
C HIS A 140 4.20 13.59 -5.33
N LEU A 141 2.94 13.85 -4.92
CA LEU A 141 1.76 13.55 -5.74
C LEU A 141 1.79 14.26 -7.10
N GLU A 142 2.39 15.46 -7.16
CA GLU A 142 2.52 16.21 -8.41
C GLU A 142 3.77 15.83 -9.22
N THR A 143 4.86 15.47 -8.53
CA THR A 143 6.18 15.32 -9.17
C THR A 143 6.51 13.86 -9.51
N VAL A 144 6.06 12.90 -8.69
CA VAL A 144 6.37 11.48 -8.85
C VAL A 144 5.28 10.79 -9.68
N HIS A 145 4.02 11.01 -9.35
CA HIS A 145 2.88 10.33 -9.97
C HIS A 145 2.39 11.02 -11.25
N SER A 146 3.28 11.48 -12.10
CA SER A 146 2.91 12.16 -13.34
C SER A 146 2.19 11.25 -14.33
N PHE A 147 2.51 9.96 -14.35
CA PHE A 147 1.88 8.97 -15.22
C PHE A 147 0.63 8.36 -14.57
N SER A 148 0.73 7.82 -13.35
CA SER A 148 -0.41 7.14 -12.69
C SER A 148 -1.56 8.07 -12.35
N LEU A 149 -1.27 9.31 -11.92
CA LEU A 149 -2.26 10.33 -11.61
C LEU A 149 -2.48 11.33 -12.77
N ASN A 150 -1.77 11.16 -13.89
CA ASN A 150 -1.91 11.93 -15.13
C ASN A 150 -1.99 13.45 -14.89
N ASN A 151 -0.90 14.02 -14.36
CA ASN A 151 -0.75 15.46 -14.07
C ASN A 151 -1.77 16.02 -13.05
N LEU A 152 -2.05 15.26 -12.00
CA LEU A 152 -2.77 15.77 -10.85
C LEU A 152 -2.02 16.98 -10.27
N LYS A 153 -2.73 18.06 -9.93
CA LYS A 153 -2.17 19.24 -9.26
C LYS A 153 -2.87 19.49 -7.94
N ILE A 154 -2.11 19.97 -6.97
CA ILE A 154 -2.62 20.46 -5.69
C ILE A 154 -2.84 21.95 -5.82
N ILE A 155 -4.08 22.41 -5.58
CA ILE A 155 -4.45 23.84 -5.71
C ILE A 155 -4.09 24.57 -4.43
N ASN A 156 -4.58 24.05 -3.30
CA ASN A 156 -4.39 24.66 -1.99
C ASN A 156 -4.57 23.62 -0.87
N ILE A 157 -4.10 23.96 0.31
CA ILE A 157 -4.41 23.28 1.56
C ILE A 157 -5.56 24.01 2.22
N SER A 158 -6.72 23.35 2.35
CA SER A 158 -7.94 23.96 2.89
C SER A 158 -8.00 23.91 4.42
N HIS A 159 -7.39 22.87 5.02
CA HIS A 159 -7.45 22.68 6.46
C HIS A 159 -6.25 21.87 6.97
N PHE A 160 -5.72 22.26 8.13
CA PHE A 160 -4.74 21.50 8.89
C PHE A 160 -5.14 21.47 10.36
N GLN A 161 -5.24 20.25 10.91
CA GLN A 161 -5.58 20.02 12.31
C GLN A 161 -4.59 19.05 12.95
N THR A 162 -4.05 19.40 14.08
CA THR A 162 -3.20 18.52 14.89
C THR A 162 -4.03 17.67 15.83
N THR A 163 -3.61 16.43 16.05
CA THR A 163 -4.16 15.53 17.08
C THR A 163 -3.05 15.20 18.10
N SER A 164 -3.40 14.54 19.20
CA SER A 164 -2.43 14.15 20.23
C SER A 164 -1.33 13.21 19.71
N ILE A 165 -1.64 12.38 18.72
CA ILE A 165 -0.76 11.34 18.16
C ILE A 165 -0.50 11.49 16.66
N GLY A 166 -0.96 12.56 16.02
CA GLY A 166 -0.80 12.76 14.58
C GLY A 166 -1.39 14.08 14.11
N GLY A 167 -2.10 14.02 12.98
CA GLY A 167 -2.75 15.19 12.39
C GLY A 167 -3.53 14.86 11.13
N ILE A 168 -4.33 15.81 10.68
CA ILE A 168 -5.16 15.73 9.48
C ILE A 168 -4.86 16.93 8.61
N ILE A 169 -4.63 16.70 7.33
CA ILE A 169 -4.54 17.75 6.32
C ILE A 169 -5.58 17.50 5.25
N LYS A 170 -6.30 18.56 4.87
CA LYS A 170 -7.23 18.55 3.74
C LYS A 170 -6.67 19.43 2.65
N PHE A 171 -6.66 18.93 1.44
CA PHE A 171 -6.11 19.64 0.30
C PHE A 171 -6.95 19.40 -0.95
N GLN A 172 -7.06 20.44 -1.76
CA GLN A 172 -7.80 20.36 -3.03
C GLN A 172 -6.87 19.93 -4.15
N THR A 173 -7.32 18.95 -4.91
CA THR A 173 -6.63 18.44 -6.10
C THR A 173 -7.47 18.66 -7.35
N ILE A 174 -6.82 18.98 -8.46
CA ILE A 174 -7.43 19.11 -9.77
C ILE A 174 -6.81 18.13 -10.76
N LEU A 175 -7.67 17.58 -11.64
CA LEU A 175 -7.29 16.80 -12.82
C LEU A 175 -7.43 17.68 -14.04
N ASP A 176 -6.34 18.28 -14.51
CA ASP A 176 -6.34 19.24 -15.62
C ASP A 176 -6.77 18.60 -16.94
N SER A 177 -6.38 17.34 -17.21
CA SER A 177 -6.67 16.68 -18.46
C SER A 177 -8.13 16.18 -18.52
N PRO A 178 -8.92 16.53 -19.55
CA PRO A 178 -10.23 15.95 -19.81
C PRO A 178 -10.19 14.43 -20.02
N ALA A 179 -9.11 13.92 -20.58
CA ALA A 179 -8.88 12.49 -20.84
C ALA A 179 -8.29 11.73 -19.66
N ASN A 180 -8.22 12.34 -18.47
CA ASN A 180 -7.67 11.67 -17.30
C ASN A 180 -8.52 10.46 -16.89
N PRO A 181 -7.97 9.23 -16.83
CA PRO A 181 -8.73 8.03 -16.49
C PRO A 181 -9.41 8.09 -15.11
N LEU A 182 -8.88 8.87 -14.17
CA LEU A 182 -9.46 9.03 -12.85
C LEU A 182 -10.82 9.74 -12.88
N ARG A 183 -11.14 10.47 -13.96
CA ARG A 183 -12.47 11.10 -14.14
C ARG A 183 -13.60 10.09 -14.28
N ILE A 184 -13.31 8.82 -14.48
CA ILE A 184 -14.32 7.76 -14.53
C ILE A 184 -15.04 7.64 -13.18
N TRP A 185 -14.35 7.88 -12.08
CA TRP A 185 -14.92 7.72 -10.73
C TRP A 185 -14.86 8.95 -9.84
N ARG A 186 -14.14 10.02 -10.22
CA ARG A 186 -14.08 11.24 -9.40
C ARG A 186 -14.31 12.51 -10.23
N GLN A 187 -14.77 13.55 -9.53
CA GLN A 187 -14.86 14.89 -10.11
C GLN A 187 -13.47 15.45 -10.44
N PRO A 188 -13.37 16.39 -11.40
CA PRO A 188 -12.10 17.05 -11.72
C PRO A 188 -11.42 17.69 -10.51
N THR A 189 -12.19 18.36 -9.68
CA THR A 189 -11.71 18.98 -8.44
C THR A 189 -12.33 18.29 -7.23
N VAL A 190 -11.51 17.79 -6.32
CA VAL A 190 -11.96 17.17 -5.07
C VAL A 190 -11.05 17.57 -3.91
N GLU A 191 -11.61 17.59 -2.71
CA GLU A 191 -10.87 17.76 -1.47
C GLU A 191 -10.51 16.38 -0.90
N VAL A 192 -9.21 16.12 -0.76
CA VAL A 192 -8.63 14.86 -0.29
C VAL A 192 -8.19 15.05 1.15
N ASP A 193 -8.44 14.03 1.99
CA ASP A 193 -7.95 14.00 3.37
C ASP A 193 -6.72 13.10 3.46
N LEU A 194 -5.62 13.61 4.03
CA LEU A 194 -4.44 12.84 4.41
C LEU A 194 -4.32 12.88 5.94
N ILE A 195 -4.28 11.71 6.56
CA ILE A 195 -4.35 11.56 8.01
C ILE A 195 -3.15 10.77 8.50
N LEU A 196 -2.40 11.34 9.42
CA LEU A 196 -1.39 10.65 10.21
C LEU A 196 -2.05 10.10 11.48
N HIS A 197 -2.27 8.79 11.56
CA HIS A 197 -2.87 8.13 12.73
C HIS A 197 -1.85 7.77 13.79
N THR A 198 -0.71 7.21 13.37
CA THR A 198 0.37 6.75 14.25
C THR A 198 1.70 6.95 13.53
N PRO A 199 2.87 6.77 14.17
CA PRO A 199 4.16 6.88 13.48
C PRO A 199 4.32 5.91 12.31
N TYR A 200 3.47 4.89 12.22
CA TYR A 200 3.55 3.83 11.21
C TYR A 200 2.33 3.74 10.31
N THR A 201 1.29 4.56 10.55
CA THR A 201 -0.01 4.43 9.86
C THR A 201 -0.47 5.75 9.29
N ILE A 202 -0.66 5.78 7.98
CA ILE A 202 -1.12 6.94 7.22
C ILE A 202 -2.35 6.54 6.41
N GLU A 203 -3.38 7.38 6.42
CA GLU A 203 -4.60 7.19 5.63
C GLU A 203 -4.74 8.30 4.60
N LEU A 204 -5.07 7.92 3.37
CA LEU A 204 -5.45 8.82 2.28
C LEU A 204 -6.90 8.54 1.91
N SER A 205 -7.78 9.53 2.05
CA SER A 205 -9.20 9.39 1.77
C SER A 205 -9.61 10.30 0.62
N ILE A 206 -9.99 9.68 -0.50
CA ILE A 206 -10.26 10.32 -1.80
C ILE A 206 -11.76 10.27 -2.07
N PRO A 207 -12.47 11.42 -2.12
CA PRO A 207 -13.87 11.43 -2.52
C PRO A 207 -14.02 11.10 -4.00
N VAL A 208 -15.05 10.34 -4.30
CA VAL A 208 -15.45 9.93 -5.65
C VAL A 208 -16.90 10.33 -5.92
N TYR A 209 -17.47 9.99 -7.09
CA TYR A 209 -18.86 10.31 -7.40
C TYR A 209 -19.84 9.74 -6.38
N ASN A 210 -21.04 10.34 -6.31
CA ASN A 210 -22.15 9.91 -5.43
C ASN A 210 -21.81 9.91 -3.94
N GLN A 211 -20.95 10.82 -3.48
CA GLN A 211 -20.51 10.94 -2.08
C GLN A 211 -19.81 9.68 -1.54
N LYS A 212 -19.35 8.81 -2.43
CA LYS A 212 -18.55 7.64 -2.10
C LYS A 212 -17.08 8.01 -1.92
N ARG A 213 -16.28 7.07 -1.39
CA ARG A 213 -14.85 7.29 -1.13
C ARG A 213 -14.01 6.08 -1.51
N ILE A 214 -12.76 6.34 -1.85
CA ILE A 214 -11.67 5.36 -1.84
C ILE A 214 -10.76 5.74 -0.68
N ILE A 215 -10.51 4.80 0.22
CA ILE A 215 -9.66 4.98 1.39
C ILE A 215 -8.46 4.06 1.23
N VAL A 216 -7.26 4.62 1.27
CA VAL A 216 -6.00 3.86 1.21
C VAL A 216 -5.29 4.02 2.54
N ILE A 217 -5.01 2.92 3.22
CA ILE A 217 -4.28 2.91 4.48
C ILE A 217 -2.91 2.27 4.24
N PHE A 218 -1.87 3.02 4.57
CA PHE A 218 -0.48 2.59 4.50
C PHE A 218 0.02 2.27 5.90
N TYR A 219 0.67 1.12 6.05
CA TYR A 219 1.39 0.76 7.26
C TYR A 219 2.85 0.52 6.90
N ALA A 220 3.76 1.27 7.50
CA ALA A 220 5.19 1.16 7.27
C ALA A 220 5.89 0.79 8.58
N PHE A 221 6.20 -0.49 8.77
CA PHE A 221 6.85 -0.99 9.98
C PHE A 221 8.34 -1.24 9.71
N PRO A 222 9.27 -0.69 10.50
CA PRO A 222 10.68 -0.96 10.35
C PRO A 222 10.98 -2.45 10.63
N LEU A 223 11.74 -3.07 9.74
CA LEU A 223 12.31 -4.42 9.92
C LEU A 223 13.76 -4.31 10.38
N SER A 224 14.49 -3.35 9.84
CA SER A 224 15.87 -2.99 10.18
C SER A 224 16.09 -1.50 9.93
N ASP A 225 17.31 -1.03 10.13
CA ASP A 225 17.69 0.36 9.83
C ASP A 225 17.62 0.69 8.31
N SER A 226 17.69 -0.34 7.46
CA SER A 226 17.71 -0.21 5.99
C SER A 226 16.51 -0.84 5.28
N GLU A 227 15.58 -1.46 6.01
CA GLU A 227 14.44 -2.16 5.41
C GLU A 227 13.16 -1.94 6.22
N HIS A 228 12.04 -1.91 5.52
CA HIS A 228 10.74 -1.84 6.16
C HIS A 228 9.69 -2.70 5.45
N HIS A 229 8.66 -3.06 6.21
CA HIS A 229 7.48 -3.75 5.73
C HIS A 229 6.39 -2.74 5.43
N LEU A 230 5.97 -2.66 4.17
CA LEU A 230 4.89 -1.79 3.70
C LEU A 230 3.65 -2.64 3.44
N PHE A 231 2.55 -2.34 4.16
CA PHE A 231 1.23 -2.85 3.84
C PHE A 231 0.37 -1.73 3.27
N ILE A 232 -0.43 -2.06 2.26
CA ILE A 232 -1.37 -1.14 1.62
C ILE A 232 -2.75 -1.81 1.62
N ASP A 233 -3.67 -1.28 2.43
CA ASP A 233 -5.05 -1.71 2.44
C ASP A 233 -5.93 -0.68 1.73
N ILE A 234 -6.73 -1.12 0.75
CA ILE A 234 -7.65 -0.24 0.03
C ILE A 234 -9.10 -0.64 0.30
N TYR A 235 -9.89 0.35 0.65
CA TYR A 235 -11.31 0.23 0.94
C TYR A 235 -12.10 1.14 0.00
N SER A 236 -13.30 0.73 -0.39
CA SER A 236 -14.19 1.56 -1.20
C SER A 236 -15.65 1.17 -1.04
N ASP A 237 -16.50 2.17 -1.08
CA ASP A 237 -17.96 2.03 -1.13
C ASP A 237 -18.54 2.29 -2.54
N LEU A 238 -17.67 2.30 -3.58
CA LEU A 238 -18.10 2.40 -4.97
C LEU A 238 -19.00 1.21 -5.36
N GLU A 239 -20.11 1.51 -6.03
CA GLU A 239 -21.10 0.53 -6.48
C GLU A 239 -20.71 -0.16 -7.80
N TRP A 240 -19.44 -0.43 -7.99
CA TRP A 240 -18.93 -1.15 -9.15
C TRP A 240 -18.88 -2.65 -8.87
N PRO A 241 -18.91 -3.50 -9.91
CA PRO A 241 -18.69 -4.93 -9.71
C PRO A 241 -17.36 -5.16 -8.96
N LYS A 242 -17.47 -5.77 -7.78
CA LYS A 242 -16.33 -5.90 -6.85
C LYS A 242 -15.06 -6.48 -7.52
N PRO A 243 -15.13 -7.55 -8.36
CA PRO A 243 -13.94 -8.10 -9.00
C PRO A 243 -13.25 -7.11 -9.95
N LEU A 244 -14.05 -6.35 -10.71
CA LEU A 244 -13.52 -5.34 -11.63
C LEU A 244 -12.81 -4.21 -10.86
N LEU A 245 -13.45 -3.72 -9.79
CA LEU A 245 -12.88 -2.68 -8.95
C LEU A 245 -11.59 -3.16 -8.27
N GLN A 246 -11.56 -4.39 -7.77
CA GLN A 246 -10.36 -5.00 -7.18
C GLN A 246 -9.18 -5.06 -8.16
N ILE A 247 -9.42 -5.48 -9.41
CA ILE A 247 -8.37 -5.52 -10.45
C ILE A 247 -7.83 -4.13 -10.72
N ILE A 248 -8.72 -3.14 -10.91
CA ILE A 248 -8.33 -1.77 -11.22
C ILE A 248 -7.53 -1.15 -10.06
N LEU A 249 -8.00 -1.30 -8.83
CA LEU A 249 -7.33 -0.77 -7.64
C LEU A 249 -5.99 -1.46 -7.39
N HIS A 250 -5.91 -2.78 -7.62
CA HIS A 250 -4.66 -3.52 -7.52
C HIS A 250 -3.62 -3.01 -8.52
N PHE A 251 -4.04 -2.84 -9.78
CA PHE A 251 -3.15 -2.35 -10.83
C PHE A 251 -2.71 -0.90 -10.57
N ALA A 252 -3.65 -0.04 -10.17
CA ALA A 252 -3.35 1.36 -9.83
C ALA A 252 -2.35 1.45 -8.67
N SER A 253 -2.51 0.65 -7.62
CA SER A 253 -1.60 0.63 -6.47
C SER A 253 -0.21 0.10 -6.83
N CYS A 254 -0.12 -0.97 -7.65
CA CYS A 254 1.17 -1.44 -8.15
C CYS A 254 1.87 -0.38 -9.00
N LEU A 255 1.13 0.33 -9.83
CA LEU A 255 1.68 1.38 -10.72
C LEU A 255 2.21 2.57 -9.91
N THR A 256 1.45 3.05 -8.92
CA THR A 256 1.91 4.15 -8.05
C THR A 256 3.15 3.75 -7.27
N LEU A 257 3.18 2.54 -6.69
CA LEU A 257 4.36 2.06 -5.99
C LEU A 257 5.58 1.94 -6.92
N PHE A 258 5.38 1.50 -8.16
CA PHE A 258 6.48 1.42 -9.15
C PHE A 258 7.07 2.80 -9.46
N GLU A 259 6.23 3.84 -9.54
CA GLU A 259 6.69 5.23 -9.70
C GLU A 259 7.43 5.75 -8.46
N ASP A 260 7.05 5.27 -7.26
CA ASP A 260 7.66 5.68 -5.99
C ASP A 260 9.09 5.14 -5.79
N LEU A 261 9.38 3.94 -6.29
CA LEU A 261 10.66 3.27 -6.02
C LEU A 261 11.91 4.09 -6.38
N PRO A 262 12.00 4.74 -7.56
CA PRO A 262 13.16 5.59 -7.88
C PRO A 262 13.30 6.80 -6.94
N TYR A 263 12.15 7.36 -6.52
CA TYR A 263 12.15 8.49 -5.60
C TYR A 263 12.58 8.08 -4.19
N LEU A 264 12.09 6.95 -3.70
CA LEU A 264 12.49 6.39 -2.39
C LEU A 264 13.98 6.06 -2.35
N ARG A 265 14.53 5.51 -3.44
CA ARG A 265 15.97 5.28 -3.57
C ARG A 265 16.77 6.58 -3.50
N ALA A 266 16.34 7.61 -4.23
CA ALA A 266 16.99 8.91 -4.20
C ALA A 266 16.88 9.61 -2.82
N LEU A 267 15.83 9.32 -2.03
CA LEU A 267 15.70 9.80 -0.65
C LEU A 267 16.69 9.08 0.28
N ASP A 268 16.84 7.78 0.12
CA ASP A 268 17.78 6.97 0.90
C ASP A 268 19.23 7.42 0.68
N GLU A 269 19.63 7.67 -0.56
CA GLU A 269 20.97 8.21 -0.93
C GLU A 269 21.22 9.62 -0.37
N LYS A 270 20.19 10.44 -0.13
CA LYS A 270 20.33 11.84 0.32
C LYS A 270 20.48 12.04 1.83
N ASN A 271 20.60 10.96 2.59
CA ASN A 271 20.65 11.01 4.05
C ASN A 271 19.42 11.65 4.71
N ILE A 272 18.53 10.82 5.26
CA ILE A 272 17.27 11.22 5.90
C ILE A 272 17.46 12.18 7.06
N GLY A 273 18.59 12.11 7.79
CA GLY A 273 18.92 13.07 8.86
C GLY A 273 18.89 14.52 8.41
N ARG A 274 19.36 14.79 7.19
CA ARG A 274 19.28 16.14 6.59
C ARG A 274 17.83 16.57 6.30
N LEU A 275 16.96 15.64 5.88
CA LEU A 275 15.54 15.93 5.63
C LEU A 275 14.80 16.26 6.92
N PHE A 276 15.13 15.60 8.03
CA PHE A 276 14.62 15.91 9.37
C PHE A 276 14.99 17.34 9.80
N ASN A 277 16.25 17.70 9.64
CA ASN A 277 16.74 19.05 9.98
C ASN A 277 16.13 20.14 9.08
N LEU A 278 16.01 19.86 7.79
CA LEU A 278 15.34 20.75 6.83
C LEU A 278 13.85 20.92 7.13
N SER A 279 13.15 19.87 7.55
CA SER A 279 11.72 19.95 7.86
C SER A 279 11.44 20.78 9.11
N ARG A 280 12.35 20.80 10.09
CA ARG A 280 12.23 21.68 11.27
C ARG A 280 12.30 23.17 10.91
N THR A 281 13.05 23.53 9.87
CA THR A 281 13.23 24.90 9.41
C THR A 281 12.32 25.32 8.25
N SER A 282 11.75 24.34 7.54
CA SER A 282 10.90 24.58 6.36
C SER A 282 9.47 24.93 6.78
N ASN A 283 8.97 26.06 6.25
CA ASN A 283 7.58 26.49 6.40
C ASN A 283 6.73 26.14 5.16
N HIS A 284 7.15 25.18 4.33
CA HIS A 284 6.36 24.77 3.17
C HIS A 284 5.08 24.06 3.61
N GLU A 285 3.95 24.55 3.13
CA GLU A 285 2.62 23.98 3.42
C GLU A 285 2.51 22.50 3.03
N SER A 286 3.20 22.08 1.96
CA SER A 286 3.21 20.69 1.48
C SER A 286 3.84 19.68 2.46
N SER A 287 4.57 20.13 3.48
CA SER A 287 5.27 19.29 4.47
C SER A 287 4.76 19.45 5.91
N LEU A 288 3.62 20.15 6.12
CA LEU A 288 3.07 20.40 7.46
C LEU A 288 2.84 19.13 8.26
N LEU A 289 2.32 18.08 7.63
CA LEU A 289 2.05 16.81 8.31
C LEU A 289 3.34 16.06 8.64
N PHE A 290 4.37 16.14 7.78
CA PHE A 290 5.68 15.59 8.10
C PHE A 290 6.37 16.37 9.24
N LYS A 291 6.25 17.70 9.25
CA LYS A 291 6.72 18.50 10.37
C LYS A 291 6.07 18.08 11.69
N ARG A 292 4.75 17.82 11.66
CA ARG A 292 4.02 17.30 12.82
C ARG A 292 4.53 15.92 13.25
N PHE A 293 4.82 15.05 12.30
CA PHE A 293 5.45 13.74 12.57
C PHE A 293 6.79 13.91 13.30
N VAL A 294 7.65 14.81 12.81
CA VAL A 294 8.97 15.07 13.43
C VAL A 294 8.83 15.68 14.83
N GLU A 295 7.85 16.54 15.06
CA GLU A 295 7.55 17.11 16.39
C GLU A 295 7.16 16.02 17.41
N LEU A 296 6.35 15.07 16.98
CA LEU A 296 5.84 13.98 17.86
C LEU A 296 6.85 12.87 18.09
N TYR A 297 7.56 12.48 17.05
CA TYR A 297 8.32 11.23 17.02
C TYR A 297 9.82 11.41 16.76
N GLY A 298 10.25 12.59 16.34
CA GLY A 298 11.64 12.87 15.98
C GLY A 298 12.65 12.84 17.16
N SER A 299 12.16 12.78 18.41
CA SER A 299 12.99 12.61 19.62
C SER A 299 12.83 11.23 20.26
N SER A 300 12.04 10.33 19.68
CA SER A 300 11.91 8.97 20.19
C SER A 300 13.20 8.19 19.92
N GLY A 301 13.64 7.38 20.90
CA GLY A 301 14.95 6.70 20.86
C GLY A 301 15.18 5.79 19.63
N GLU A 302 14.12 5.27 18.99
CA GLU A 302 14.22 4.51 17.74
C GLU A 302 14.55 5.42 16.54
N THR A 303 13.88 6.55 16.44
CA THR A 303 14.11 7.53 15.36
C THR A 303 15.49 8.16 15.50
N THR A 304 15.93 8.42 16.72
CA THR A 304 17.26 8.99 17.00
C THR A 304 18.39 8.01 16.68
N LYS A 305 18.24 6.72 16.99
CA LYS A 305 19.23 5.69 16.63
C LYS A 305 19.38 5.51 15.12
N LEU A 306 18.27 5.54 14.37
CA LEU A 306 18.29 5.48 12.90
C LEU A 306 18.98 6.69 12.26
N LEU A 307 18.94 7.85 12.94
CA LEU A 307 19.59 9.07 12.48
C LEU A 307 21.07 9.13 12.86
N GLU A 308 21.45 8.63 14.06
CA GLU A 308 22.83 8.66 14.58
C GLU A 308 23.69 7.53 13.99
N GLY A 309 23.14 6.32 13.78
CA GLY A 309 23.89 5.17 13.26
C GLY A 309 24.44 5.36 11.85
N ARG A 310 23.85 6.26 11.06
CA ARG A 310 24.33 6.60 9.71
C ARG A 310 25.44 7.68 9.67
N GLU A 311 25.57 8.48 10.71
CA GLU A 311 26.66 9.48 10.80
C GLU A 311 28.01 8.82 11.15
N GLU A 312 27.99 7.65 11.81
CA GLU A 312 29.20 6.89 12.15
C GLU A 312 29.76 6.05 10.98
N GLU A 313 28.94 5.69 9.98
CA GLU A 313 29.41 4.98 8.78
C GLU A 313 30.04 5.91 7.72
N GLU A 314 29.83 7.23 7.78
CA GLU A 314 30.40 8.21 6.85
C GLU A 314 31.68 8.91 7.40
N SER A 315 32.13 8.59 8.59
CA SER A 315 33.37 9.13 9.19
C SER A 315 34.53 8.14 9.17
#